data_05a9696204c3d95bb1bb513d97803e49
#
_entry.id   05a9696204c3d95bb1bb513d97803e49
#
_cell.length_a   1.000
_cell.length_b   1.000
_cell.length_c   1.000
_cell.angle_alpha   90.00
_cell.angle_beta   90.00
_cell.angle_gamma   90.00
#
_symmetry.space_group_name_H-M   'P 1'
#
loop_
_entity.id
_entity.type
_entity.pdbx_description
1 polymer ?
#
loop_
_entity_poly.entity_id
_entity_poly.type
_entity_poly.pdbx_seq_one_letter_code
_entity_poly.pdbx_strand_id
1 'polypeptide(L)'
;MEVRAFPGIRYNQRAVGDLARVICPPYDIITPEQQELYYEKSSYSAIHLEFPEPTAGKYRRAATVFQQWLKHGILQHDIVSNFYLHEHQFEYSGEKKVRRGLIARVKLVPWGSGIYPHEETFSKAKSDRLQLMRACRANFSPLLSLYHDSEQKIAPILSEVSRAKPTIETSVPSPLTGEGDGEGAEAHSLWAITDPKIKRQLGRLLSSQTLYIADGHHRYETALIYQQERAKEQSPAGKGAFNYVMMELVEFSDPGLVVLPLHRLVHGIAPLALAEFEKQLADFFTLESVSFGNDSLTRRRYEPLVPSVIGSEAKQSHRPQDIVLGILGLRAGALVLLKKRQDVSLEAMMPGDRSQAYRKFDVSILNHIILHKVLSGVKYLDIAYTVDLKEAYQQAKEGKYQLAFLLNPPQPEMVKAVADAQDRMPSKSTYFYPKVPAGLVINPLD
;
A
#
# COMPACT_ATOMS: atom_id res chain seq x y z
N MET A 1 5.34 -21.20 9.15
CA MET A 1 4.73 -20.94 7.83
C MET A 1 5.72 -21.36 6.75
N GLU A 2 5.30 -21.58 5.50
CA GLU A 2 6.21 -22.05 4.44
C GLU A 2 6.44 -20.95 3.40
N VAL A 3 7.72 -20.61 3.15
CA VAL A 3 8.17 -19.65 2.15
C VAL A 3 9.07 -20.39 1.14
N ARG A 4 8.74 -20.31 -0.16
CA ARG A 4 9.41 -21.06 -1.22
C ARG A 4 9.87 -20.19 -2.38
N ALA A 5 10.96 -20.59 -3.00
CA ALA A 5 11.32 -20.17 -4.34
C ALA A 5 10.33 -20.74 -5.37
N PHE A 6 10.17 -20.09 -6.52
CA PHE A 6 9.25 -20.50 -7.58
C PHE A 6 9.82 -20.20 -8.98
N PRO A 7 9.37 -20.94 -10.03
CA PRO A 7 9.75 -20.65 -11.41
C PRO A 7 8.90 -19.46 -11.90
N GLY A 8 9.40 -18.24 -11.71
CA GLY A 8 8.70 -17.01 -12.12
C GLY A 8 8.59 -16.91 -13.64
N ILE A 9 7.57 -16.19 -14.09
CA ILE A 9 7.44 -15.79 -15.48
C ILE A 9 7.86 -14.33 -15.57
N ARG A 10 8.74 -13.99 -16.52
CA ARG A 10 9.26 -12.64 -16.70
C ARG A 10 9.19 -12.22 -18.17
N TYR A 11 9.17 -10.92 -18.40
CA TYR A 11 9.31 -10.40 -19.77
C TYR A 11 10.65 -10.77 -20.38
N ASN A 12 10.60 -11.14 -21.66
CA ASN A 12 11.77 -11.26 -22.50
C ASN A 12 12.20 -9.85 -22.97
N GLN A 13 13.24 -9.31 -22.35
CA GLN A 13 13.73 -7.96 -22.68
C GLN A 13 14.08 -7.78 -24.16
N ARG A 14 14.54 -8.85 -24.85
CA ARG A 14 14.81 -8.78 -26.30
C ARG A 14 13.54 -8.57 -27.13
N ALA A 15 12.39 -9.04 -26.63
CA ALA A 15 11.12 -8.94 -27.33
C ALA A 15 10.39 -7.62 -27.01
N VAL A 16 10.45 -7.15 -25.75
CA VAL A 16 9.71 -5.96 -25.32
C VAL A 16 10.55 -4.67 -25.30
N GLY A 17 11.89 -4.80 -25.36
CA GLY A 17 12.81 -3.67 -25.24
C GLY A 17 12.88 -3.14 -23.81
N ASP A 18 12.47 -1.89 -23.62
CA ASP A 18 12.47 -1.23 -22.32
C ASP A 18 11.32 -1.73 -21.41
N LEU A 19 11.68 -2.29 -20.27
CA LEU A 19 10.74 -2.79 -19.28
C LEU A 19 9.88 -1.70 -18.64
N ALA A 20 10.36 -0.45 -18.61
CA ALA A 20 9.57 0.69 -18.14
C ALA A 20 8.27 0.89 -18.93
N ARG A 21 8.21 0.39 -20.15
CA ARG A 21 7.03 0.48 -21.00
C ARG A 21 5.99 -0.60 -20.73
N VAL A 22 6.37 -1.67 -20.04
CA VAL A 22 5.51 -2.85 -19.87
C VAL A 22 5.11 -3.14 -18.42
N ILE A 23 5.82 -2.61 -17.44
CA ILE A 23 5.38 -2.69 -16.02
C ILE A 23 4.35 -1.58 -15.73
N CYS A 24 3.48 -1.83 -14.77
CA CYS A 24 2.48 -0.86 -14.31
C CYS A 24 2.27 -0.97 -12.79
N PRO A 25 1.69 0.04 -12.14
CA PRO A 25 1.28 -0.08 -10.75
C PRO A 25 0.26 -1.21 -10.53
N PRO A 26 0.01 -1.65 -9.30
CA PRO A 26 -1.09 -2.58 -9.02
C PRO A 26 -2.44 -1.90 -9.28
N TYR A 27 -3.45 -2.70 -9.62
CA TYR A 27 -4.76 -2.26 -10.12
C TYR A 27 -5.51 -1.25 -9.24
N ASP A 28 -5.29 -1.29 -7.93
CA ASP A 28 -6.05 -0.57 -6.91
C ASP A 28 -5.67 0.91 -6.76
N ILE A 29 -4.60 1.32 -7.44
CA ILE A 29 -4.15 2.73 -7.47
C ILE A 29 -4.18 3.34 -8.88
N ILE A 30 -4.64 2.60 -9.88
CA ILE A 30 -4.70 3.07 -11.27
C ILE A 30 -6.06 3.75 -11.51
N THR A 31 -6.04 5.05 -11.87
CA THR A 31 -7.24 5.76 -12.29
C THR A 31 -7.66 5.36 -13.72
N PRO A 32 -8.91 5.63 -14.15
CA PRO A 32 -9.34 5.38 -15.54
C PRO A 32 -8.43 6.04 -16.58
N GLU A 33 -8.01 7.29 -16.36
CA GLU A 33 -7.11 8.04 -17.25
C GLU A 33 -5.72 7.39 -17.31
N GLN A 34 -5.19 6.99 -16.17
CA GLN A 34 -3.93 6.25 -16.10
C GLN A 34 -4.02 4.88 -16.78
N GLN A 35 -5.17 4.20 -16.68
CA GLN A 35 -5.40 2.94 -17.36
C GLN A 35 -5.22 3.10 -18.88
N GLU A 36 -5.85 4.11 -19.48
CA GLU A 36 -5.71 4.43 -20.92
C GLU A 36 -4.25 4.68 -21.30
N LEU A 37 -3.53 5.52 -20.54
CA LEU A 37 -2.12 5.79 -20.77
C LEU A 37 -1.26 4.52 -20.75
N TYR A 38 -1.50 3.59 -19.80
CA TYR A 38 -0.77 2.32 -19.77
C TYR A 38 -1.12 1.39 -20.93
N TYR A 39 -2.36 1.44 -21.46
CA TYR A 39 -2.75 0.72 -22.67
C TYR A 39 -2.02 1.26 -23.91
N GLU A 40 -1.94 2.57 -24.05
CA GLU A 40 -1.27 3.24 -25.18
C GLU A 40 0.26 3.07 -25.13
N LYS A 41 0.84 3.00 -23.94
CA LYS A 41 2.29 2.93 -23.73
C LYS A 41 2.94 1.71 -24.41
N SER A 42 2.27 0.55 -24.41
CA SER A 42 2.74 -0.68 -25.05
C SER A 42 1.63 -1.71 -25.20
N SER A 43 1.58 -2.37 -26.36
CA SER A 43 0.74 -3.56 -26.55
C SER A 43 1.12 -4.74 -25.66
N TYR A 44 2.28 -4.67 -25.01
CA TYR A 44 2.76 -5.67 -24.04
C TYR A 44 2.72 -5.16 -22.61
N SER A 45 2.05 -4.03 -22.32
CA SER A 45 1.92 -3.51 -20.96
C SER A 45 1.21 -4.49 -20.04
N ALA A 46 1.73 -4.69 -18.83
CA ALA A 46 1.14 -5.55 -17.81
C ALA A 46 -0.29 -5.14 -17.44
N ILE A 47 -0.71 -3.92 -17.79
CA ILE A 47 -2.08 -3.42 -17.61
C ILE A 47 -3.12 -4.34 -18.23
N HIS A 48 -2.82 -4.94 -19.40
CA HIS A 48 -3.71 -5.89 -20.09
C HIS A 48 -4.03 -7.13 -19.24
N LEU A 49 -3.13 -7.47 -18.31
CA LEU A 49 -3.23 -8.63 -17.42
C LEU A 49 -3.69 -8.22 -16.01
N GLU A 50 -3.09 -7.15 -15.46
CA GLU A 50 -3.34 -6.71 -14.09
C GLU A 50 -4.69 -6.00 -13.94
N PHE A 51 -5.03 -5.12 -14.88
CA PHE A 51 -6.25 -4.33 -14.85
C PHE A 51 -6.90 -4.23 -16.24
N PRO A 52 -7.49 -5.34 -16.74
CA PRO A 52 -8.08 -5.36 -18.09
C PRO A 52 -9.29 -4.42 -18.21
N GLU A 53 -9.45 -3.81 -19.38
CA GLU A 53 -10.55 -2.88 -19.69
C GLU A 53 -11.92 -3.43 -19.28
N PRO A 54 -12.81 -2.59 -18.72
CA PRO A 54 -14.10 -3.00 -18.16
C PRO A 54 -15.15 -3.32 -19.23
N THR A 55 -14.81 -4.19 -20.19
CA THR A 55 -15.70 -4.64 -21.27
C THR A 55 -16.11 -6.11 -21.07
N ALA A 56 -17.17 -6.54 -21.78
CA ALA A 56 -17.66 -7.92 -21.69
C ALA A 56 -16.54 -8.93 -22.00
N GLY A 57 -16.38 -9.94 -21.13
CA GLY A 57 -15.36 -10.99 -21.29
C GLY A 57 -13.93 -10.56 -20.97
N LYS A 58 -13.71 -9.47 -20.24
CA LYS A 58 -12.39 -8.92 -19.90
C LYS A 58 -11.41 -9.97 -19.35
N TYR A 59 -11.85 -10.84 -18.47
CA TYR A 59 -10.97 -11.85 -17.86
C TYR A 59 -10.55 -12.94 -18.86
N ARG A 60 -11.45 -13.35 -19.76
CA ARG A 60 -11.12 -14.30 -20.83
C ARG A 60 -10.12 -13.69 -21.81
N ARG A 61 -10.29 -12.39 -22.14
CA ARG A 61 -9.28 -11.69 -22.98
C ARG A 61 -7.92 -11.63 -22.29
N ALA A 62 -7.86 -11.25 -21.00
CA ALA A 62 -6.61 -11.25 -20.25
C ALA A 62 -5.93 -12.62 -20.26
N ALA A 63 -6.69 -13.70 -20.06
CA ALA A 63 -6.18 -15.07 -20.16
C ALA A 63 -5.65 -15.40 -21.57
N THR A 64 -6.39 -15.03 -22.62
CA THR A 64 -5.94 -15.22 -24.00
C THR A 64 -4.65 -14.46 -24.29
N VAL A 65 -4.57 -13.19 -23.89
CA VAL A 65 -3.36 -12.35 -24.03
C VAL A 65 -2.18 -12.99 -23.29
N PHE A 66 -2.38 -13.40 -22.04
CA PHE A 66 -1.34 -14.06 -21.25
C PHE A 66 -0.78 -15.32 -21.93
N GLN A 67 -1.66 -16.20 -22.44
CA GLN A 67 -1.24 -17.41 -23.17
C GLN A 67 -0.54 -17.08 -24.49
N GLN A 68 -1.02 -16.07 -25.23
CA GLN A 68 -0.37 -15.61 -26.45
C GLN A 68 1.05 -15.07 -26.18
N TRP A 69 1.22 -14.28 -25.12
CA TRP A 69 2.55 -13.75 -24.76
C TRP A 69 3.53 -14.86 -24.36
N LEU A 70 3.07 -15.89 -23.66
CA LEU A 70 3.87 -17.08 -23.40
C LEU A 70 4.23 -17.83 -24.67
N LYS A 71 3.24 -18.08 -25.54
CA LYS A 71 3.44 -18.80 -26.82
C LYS A 71 4.42 -18.07 -27.78
N HIS A 72 4.38 -16.75 -27.82
CA HIS A 72 5.24 -15.95 -28.68
C HIS A 72 6.55 -15.51 -28.03
N GLY A 73 6.86 -15.98 -26.82
CA GLY A 73 8.10 -15.68 -26.12
C GLY A 73 8.25 -14.24 -25.64
N ILE A 74 7.14 -13.49 -25.54
CA ILE A 74 7.08 -12.17 -24.91
C ILE A 74 7.29 -12.34 -23.38
N LEU A 75 6.64 -13.33 -22.81
CA LEU A 75 6.82 -13.80 -21.45
C LEU A 75 7.53 -15.16 -21.49
N GLN A 76 8.44 -15.40 -20.54
CA GLN A 76 9.24 -16.62 -20.45
C GLN A 76 9.29 -17.14 -19.02
N HIS A 77 9.14 -18.45 -18.85
CA HIS A 77 9.37 -19.12 -17.56
C HIS A 77 10.85 -19.16 -17.22
N ASP A 78 11.19 -18.90 -15.99
CA ASP A 78 12.50 -19.28 -15.48
C ASP A 78 12.61 -20.81 -15.42
N ILE A 79 13.77 -21.32 -15.83
CA ILE A 79 14.03 -22.78 -15.92
C ILE A 79 14.02 -23.41 -14.53
N VAL A 80 14.47 -22.66 -13.51
CA VAL A 80 14.58 -23.12 -12.13
C VAL A 80 13.78 -22.23 -11.19
N SER A 81 13.39 -22.79 -10.05
CA SER A 81 12.74 -22.02 -9.00
C SER A 81 13.72 -21.06 -8.34
N ASN A 82 13.34 -19.79 -8.24
CA ASN A 82 14.15 -18.72 -7.67
C ASN A 82 13.39 -17.97 -6.59
N PHE A 83 14.09 -17.37 -5.63
CA PHE A 83 13.68 -16.17 -4.97
C PHE A 83 14.12 -14.97 -5.83
N TYR A 84 13.42 -13.86 -5.72
CA TYR A 84 13.78 -12.66 -6.46
C TYR A 84 13.99 -11.52 -5.45
N LEU A 85 15.25 -11.09 -5.29
CA LEU A 85 15.53 -9.87 -4.56
C LEU A 85 15.09 -8.70 -5.45
N HIS A 86 14.30 -7.81 -4.90
CA HIS A 86 13.87 -6.56 -5.53
C HIS A 86 14.37 -5.37 -4.73
N GLU A 87 15.15 -4.50 -5.34
CA GLU A 87 15.47 -3.18 -4.85
C GLU A 87 14.61 -2.15 -5.59
N HIS A 88 13.89 -1.36 -4.83
CA HIS A 88 13.10 -0.24 -5.30
C HIS A 88 13.70 1.06 -4.80
N GLN A 89 14.34 1.82 -5.70
CA GLN A 89 14.94 3.11 -5.40
C GLN A 89 13.96 4.21 -5.80
N PHE A 90 13.76 5.17 -4.92
CA PHE A 90 12.83 6.28 -5.11
C PHE A 90 13.24 7.48 -4.29
N GLU A 91 12.65 8.63 -4.58
CA GLU A 91 12.83 9.83 -3.78
C GLU A 91 11.58 10.10 -2.93
N TYR A 92 11.79 10.42 -1.66
CA TYR A 92 10.72 10.81 -0.75
C TYR A 92 11.22 11.91 0.18
N SER A 93 10.50 13.05 0.24
CA SER A 93 10.88 14.23 1.04
C SER A 93 12.29 14.76 0.77
N GLY A 94 12.75 14.71 -0.49
CA GLY A 94 14.08 15.14 -0.89
C GLY A 94 15.21 14.15 -0.56
N GLU A 95 14.89 12.97 -0.02
CA GLU A 95 15.84 11.92 0.29
C GLU A 95 15.72 10.74 -0.67
N LYS A 96 16.86 10.23 -1.14
CA LYS A 96 16.89 8.96 -1.91
C LYS A 96 16.77 7.80 -0.94
N LYS A 97 15.76 6.96 -1.16
CA LYS A 97 15.47 5.76 -0.38
C LYS A 97 15.60 4.51 -1.26
N VAL A 98 15.98 3.41 -0.62
CA VAL A 98 16.05 2.09 -1.27
C VAL A 98 15.31 1.10 -0.39
N ARG A 99 14.19 0.56 -0.88
CA ARG A 99 13.49 -0.54 -0.23
C ARG A 99 13.95 -1.87 -0.82
N ARG A 100 14.30 -2.81 0.06
CA ARG A 100 14.69 -4.16 -0.30
C ARG A 100 13.63 -5.15 0.10
N GLY A 101 13.08 -5.87 -0.88
CA GLY A 101 12.10 -6.91 -0.67
C GLY A 101 12.51 -8.22 -1.34
N LEU A 102 12.09 -9.35 -0.76
CA LEU A 102 12.27 -10.66 -1.37
C LEU A 102 10.94 -11.17 -1.90
N ILE A 103 10.81 -11.30 -3.22
CA ILE A 103 9.62 -11.87 -3.84
C ILE A 103 9.71 -13.40 -3.78
N ALA A 104 8.66 -14.00 -3.20
CA ALA A 104 8.58 -15.43 -2.92
C ALA A 104 7.16 -15.96 -3.04
N ARG A 105 6.98 -17.27 -3.12
CA ARG A 105 5.73 -17.96 -2.82
C ARG A 105 5.59 -18.14 -1.32
N VAL A 106 4.48 -17.70 -0.76
CA VAL A 106 4.11 -17.89 0.64
C VAL A 106 2.88 -18.78 0.69
N LYS A 107 2.94 -19.83 1.51
CA LYS A 107 1.82 -20.77 1.68
C LYS A 107 0.62 -20.06 2.28
N LEU A 108 -0.53 -20.24 1.65
CA LEU A 108 -1.81 -19.73 2.13
C LEU A 108 -2.23 -20.47 3.39
N VAL A 109 -2.51 -19.71 4.42
CA VAL A 109 -3.02 -20.19 5.72
C VAL A 109 -4.15 -19.30 6.19
N PRO A 110 -5.05 -19.77 7.06
CA PRO A 110 -6.04 -18.89 7.69
C PRO A 110 -5.39 -17.71 8.40
N TRP A 111 -6.09 -16.59 8.46
CA TRP A 111 -5.64 -15.43 9.23
C TRP A 111 -5.30 -15.80 10.68
N GLY A 112 -4.24 -15.22 11.22
CA GLY A 112 -3.76 -15.51 12.57
C GLY A 112 -2.88 -16.75 12.69
N SER A 113 -2.73 -17.56 11.63
CA SER A 113 -1.87 -18.75 11.61
C SER A 113 -0.46 -18.43 11.09
N GLY A 114 0.13 -17.32 11.55
CA GLY A 114 1.44 -16.82 11.13
C GLY A 114 1.40 -15.77 10.03
N ILE A 115 0.21 -15.43 9.53
CA ILE A 115 -0.04 -14.31 8.63
C ILE A 115 -1.17 -13.46 9.22
N TYR A 116 -0.90 -12.18 9.42
CA TYR A 116 -1.78 -11.24 10.09
C TYR A 116 -2.17 -10.10 9.16
N PRO A 117 -3.48 -9.82 9.02
CA PRO A 117 -3.96 -8.60 8.36
C PRO A 117 -3.96 -7.45 9.36
N HIS A 118 -3.92 -6.22 8.86
CA HIS A 118 -4.14 -5.04 9.68
C HIS A 118 -5.33 -4.19 9.22
N GLU A 119 -5.96 -4.51 8.09
CA GLU A 119 -7.04 -3.73 7.50
C GLU A 119 -8.23 -4.63 7.08
N GLU A 120 -9.44 -4.07 7.08
CA GLU A 120 -10.66 -4.74 6.62
C GLU A 120 -10.75 -4.75 5.09
N THR A 121 -11.49 -5.72 4.53
CA THR A 121 -11.62 -5.92 3.09
C THR A 121 -13.07 -5.76 2.60
N PHE A 122 -13.24 -5.40 1.32
CA PHE A 122 -14.53 -5.22 0.68
C PHE A 122 -14.86 -6.35 -0.32
N SER A 123 -16.13 -6.77 -0.37
CA SER A 123 -16.58 -7.90 -1.20
C SER A 123 -16.42 -7.67 -2.72
N LYS A 124 -16.68 -6.44 -3.21
CA LYS A 124 -16.62 -6.11 -4.65
C LYS A 124 -15.22 -6.31 -5.24
N ALA A 125 -14.18 -5.84 -4.55
CA ALA A 125 -12.79 -5.98 -5.01
C ALA A 125 -12.36 -7.46 -5.06
N LYS A 126 -12.78 -8.26 -4.09
CA LYS A 126 -12.52 -9.71 -4.04
C LYS A 126 -13.12 -10.45 -5.23
N SER A 127 -14.36 -10.15 -5.60
CA SER A 127 -15.03 -10.79 -6.74
C SER A 127 -14.30 -10.54 -8.06
N ASP A 128 -13.86 -9.30 -8.32
CA ASP A 128 -13.12 -8.96 -9.55
C ASP A 128 -11.78 -9.72 -9.64
N ARG A 129 -11.00 -9.69 -8.58
CA ARG A 129 -9.69 -10.38 -8.55
C ARG A 129 -9.82 -11.91 -8.64
N LEU A 130 -10.88 -12.49 -8.04
CA LEU A 130 -11.13 -13.93 -8.10
C LEU A 130 -11.41 -14.39 -9.54
N GLN A 131 -12.21 -13.64 -10.29
CA GLN A 131 -12.49 -13.96 -11.69
C GLN A 131 -11.24 -13.87 -12.57
N LEU A 132 -10.38 -12.86 -12.34
CA LEU A 132 -9.11 -12.76 -13.04
C LEU A 132 -8.18 -13.95 -12.72
N MET A 133 -8.08 -14.31 -11.44
CA MET A 133 -7.24 -15.44 -10.98
C MET A 133 -7.74 -16.77 -11.55
N ARG A 134 -9.07 -17.01 -11.59
CA ARG A 134 -9.66 -18.21 -12.22
C ARG A 134 -9.35 -18.30 -13.71
N ALA A 135 -9.40 -17.17 -14.41
CA ALA A 135 -9.19 -17.12 -15.86
C ALA A 135 -7.69 -17.30 -16.23
N CYS A 136 -6.81 -16.61 -15.54
CA CYS A 136 -5.38 -16.53 -15.88
C CYS A 136 -4.52 -17.56 -15.14
N ARG A 137 -4.97 -18.04 -13.98
CA ARG A 137 -4.22 -18.94 -13.09
C ARG A 137 -2.81 -18.41 -12.76
N ALA A 138 -2.74 -17.12 -12.42
CA ALA A 138 -1.50 -16.44 -12.11
C ALA A 138 -1.71 -15.30 -11.10
N ASN A 139 -0.62 -14.92 -10.37
CA ASN A 139 -0.53 -13.64 -9.67
C ASN A 139 0.35 -12.73 -10.51
N PHE A 140 -0.17 -11.59 -10.95
CA PHE A 140 0.55 -10.63 -11.80
C PHE A 140 1.32 -9.58 -10.99
N SER A 141 0.87 -9.28 -9.77
CA SER A 141 1.52 -8.39 -8.81
C SER A 141 1.68 -9.08 -7.46
N PRO A 142 2.81 -8.88 -6.75
CA PRO A 142 2.98 -9.43 -5.41
C PRO A 142 2.15 -8.67 -4.39
N LEU A 143 1.77 -9.34 -3.30
CA LEU A 143 1.35 -8.66 -2.09
C LEU A 143 2.60 -8.09 -1.40
N LEU A 144 2.46 -6.99 -0.68
CA LEU A 144 3.52 -6.51 0.22
C LEU A 144 3.26 -7.05 1.63
N SER A 145 4.26 -7.71 2.20
CA SER A 145 4.21 -8.22 3.57
C SER A 145 5.46 -7.85 4.33
N LEU A 146 5.29 -7.55 5.61
CA LEU A 146 6.38 -7.20 6.50
C LEU A 146 6.73 -8.38 7.40
N TYR A 147 8.01 -8.49 7.77
CA TYR A 147 8.50 -9.44 8.76
C TYR A 147 9.48 -8.74 9.72
N HIS A 148 9.73 -9.35 10.86
CA HIS A 148 10.67 -8.81 11.84
C HIS A 148 11.83 -9.80 12.06
N ASP A 149 13.01 -9.47 11.51
CA ASP A 149 14.24 -10.25 11.68
C ASP A 149 15.06 -9.75 12.88
N SER A 150 14.62 -10.12 14.10
CA SER A 150 15.27 -9.69 15.35
C SER A 150 16.76 -10.07 15.44
N GLU A 151 17.16 -11.12 14.73
CA GLU A 151 18.56 -11.58 14.69
C GLU A 151 19.36 -11.00 13.54
N GLN A 152 18.74 -10.19 12.68
CA GLN A 152 19.35 -9.53 11.50
C GLN A 152 20.13 -10.50 10.58
N LYS A 153 19.62 -11.70 10.39
CA LYS A 153 20.28 -12.75 9.59
C LYS A 153 19.96 -12.68 8.10
N ILE A 154 18.86 -12.06 7.72
CA ILE A 154 18.37 -12.01 6.33
C ILE A 154 19.03 -10.86 5.57
N ALA A 155 19.09 -9.67 6.15
CA ALA A 155 19.63 -8.47 5.51
C ALA A 155 21.06 -8.62 4.97
N PRO A 156 22.03 -9.27 5.66
CA PRO A 156 23.37 -9.52 5.11
C PRO A 156 23.36 -10.39 3.85
N ILE A 157 22.49 -11.40 3.80
CA ILE A 157 22.36 -12.29 2.63
C ILE A 157 21.83 -11.49 1.43
N LEU A 158 20.80 -10.67 1.63
CA LEU A 158 20.24 -9.84 0.56
C LEU A 158 21.27 -8.81 0.07
N SER A 159 22.03 -8.20 0.99
CA SER A 159 23.11 -7.26 0.66
C SER A 159 24.25 -7.93 -0.15
N GLU A 160 24.56 -9.17 0.12
CA GLU A 160 25.56 -9.91 -0.68
C GLU A 160 25.04 -10.20 -2.09
N VAL A 161 23.77 -10.59 -2.21
CA VAL A 161 23.13 -10.85 -3.51
C VAL A 161 23.11 -9.59 -4.38
N SER A 162 22.83 -8.42 -3.80
CA SER A 162 22.73 -7.17 -4.55
C SER A 162 24.06 -6.61 -5.07
N ARG A 163 25.21 -7.16 -4.63
CA ARG A 163 26.53 -6.82 -5.21
C ARG A 163 26.74 -7.34 -6.63
N ALA A 164 26.01 -8.38 -7.01
CA ALA A 164 26.06 -8.90 -8.37
C ALA A 164 25.28 -7.98 -9.33
N LYS A 165 25.53 -8.14 -10.63
CA LYS A 165 24.72 -7.45 -11.65
C LYS A 165 23.25 -7.93 -11.56
N PRO A 166 22.26 -7.03 -11.55
CA PRO A 166 20.85 -7.43 -11.53
C PRO A 166 20.45 -8.18 -12.80
N THR A 167 19.49 -9.07 -12.66
CA THR A 167 18.87 -9.79 -13.78
C THR A 167 17.99 -8.84 -14.61
N ILE A 168 17.35 -7.88 -13.94
CA ILE A 168 16.51 -6.84 -14.51
C ILE A 168 16.90 -5.52 -13.87
N GLU A 169 16.95 -4.46 -14.69
CA GLU A 169 17.09 -3.09 -14.24
C GLU A 169 16.20 -2.21 -15.15
N THR A 170 15.39 -1.36 -14.53
CA THR A 170 14.49 -0.44 -15.26
C THR A 170 14.14 0.76 -14.38
N SER A 171 13.74 1.87 -15.01
CA SER A 171 13.34 3.08 -14.30
C SER A 171 12.02 3.59 -14.87
N VAL A 172 11.09 3.97 -13.99
CA VAL A 172 9.77 4.50 -14.36
C VAL A 172 9.56 5.88 -13.73
N PRO A 173 8.71 6.75 -14.31
CA PRO A 173 8.32 8.00 -13.64
C PRO A 173 7.65 7.70 -12.30
N SER A 174 7.97 8.51 -11.28
CA SER A 174 7.33 8.38 -9.96
C SER A 174 5.87 8.84 -10.00
N PRO A 175 4.93 8.11 -9.43
CA PRO A 175 3.52 8.51 -9.38
C PRO A 175 3.24 9.69 -8.45
N LEU A 176 4.15 10.04 -7.53
CA LEU A 176 4.00 11.18 -6.61
C LEU A 176 4.50 12.51 -7.17
N THR A 177 5.40 12.48 -8.14
CA THR A 177 5.81 13.68 -8.87
C THR A 177 4.85 13.85 -10.02
N GLY A 178 3.77 14.63 -9.86
CA GLY A 178 2.81 14.91 -10.92
C GLY A 178 3.51 15.38 -12.22
N GLU A 179 2.82 15.23 -13.35
CA GLU A 179 3.30 15.68 -14.66
C GLU A 179 3.93 17.07 -14.59
N GLY A 180 5.21 17.18 -14.88
CA GLY A 180 5.79 18.46 -15.22
C GLY A 180 7.30 18.61 -15.11
N ASP A 181 7.96 18.14 -14.10
CA ASP A 181 9.30 18.65 -13.82
C ASP A 181 10.42 17.60 -13.65
N GLY A 182 10.34 16.44 -14.28
CA GLY A 182 11.52 15.56 -14.50
C GLY A 182 12.33 15.10 -13.26
N GLU A 183 11.96 15.50 -12.08
CA GLU A 183 12.61 15.16 -10.82
C GLU A 183 11.82 14.09 -10.08
N GLY A 184 12.18 12.82 -10.28
CA GLY A 184 11.67 11.70 -9.53
C GLY A 184 11.37 10.48 -10.40
N ALA A 185 12.41 9.75 -10.77
CA ALA A 185 12.27 8.42 -11.34
C ALA A 185 12.35 7.38 -10.23
N GLU A 186 11.48 6.37 -10.27
CA GLU A 186 11.62 5.17 -9.47
C GLU A 186 12.44 4.14 -10.26
N ALA A 187 13.50 3.58 -9.65
CA ALA A 187 14.30 2.56 -10.28
C ALA A 187 14.06 1.20 -9.62
N HIS A 188 13.94 0.17 -10.44
CA HIS A 188 13.73 -1.21 -10.02
C HIS A 188 14.89 -2.07 -10.47
N SER A 189 15.52 -2.75 -9.53
CA SER A 189 16.53 -3.78 -9.80
C SER A 189 16.06 -5.12 -9.24
N LEU A 190 16.16 -6.18 -10.04
CA LEU A 190 15.71 -7.52 -9.66
C LEU A 190 16.84 -8.53 -9.87
N TRP A 191 17.12 -9.34 -8.85
CA TRP A 191 18.07 -10.45 -8.91
C TRP A 191 17.34 -11.78 -8.74
N ALA A 192 17.45 -12.67 -9.72
CA ALA A 192 17.00 -14.04 -9.58
C ALA A 192 18.04 -14.84 -8.77
N ILE A 193 17.71 -15.24 -7.56
CA ILE A 193 18.59 -15.98 -6.66
C ILE A 193 18.54 -17.46 -7.02
N THR A 194 19.57 -17.92 -7.72
CA THR A 194 19.66 -19.29 -8.23
C THR A 194 20.44 -20.24 -7.30
N ASP A 195 21.35 -19.72 -6.47
CA ASP A 195 22.21 -20.54 -5.58
C ASP A 195 21.37 -21.39 -4.62
N PRO A 196 21.53 -22.73 -4.66
CA PRO A 196 20.74 -23.63 -3.81
C PRO A 196 21.01 -23.46 -2.30
N LYS A 197 22.21 -23.00 -1.89
CA LYS A 197 22.57 -22.78 -0.47
C LYS A 197 21.82 -21.54 0.03
N ILE A 198 21.90 -20.44 -0.71
CA ILE A 198 21.21 -19.19 -0.38
C ILE A 198 19.69 -19.44 -0.34
N LYS A 199 19.12 -20.12 -1.34
CA LYS A 199 17.68 -20.47 -1.35
C LYS A 199 17.25 -21.28 -0.14
N ARG A 200 18.00 -22.29 0.26
CA ARG A 200 17.68 -23.08 1.47
C ARG A 200 17.78 -22.24 2.74
N GLN A 201 18.79 -21.37 2.84
CA GLN A 201 18.97 -20.48 3.99
C GLN A 201 17.85 -19.48 4.11
N LEU A 202 17.54 -18.73 3.05
CA LEU A 202 16.43 -17.75 3.02
C LEU A 202 15.08 -18.44 3.29
N GLY A 203 14.79 -19.57 2.63
CA GLY A 203 13.55 -20.32 2.85
C GLY A 203 13.36 -20.75 4.30
N ARG A 204 14.44 -21.18 4.99
CA ARG A 204 14.39 -21.53 6.41
C ARG A 204 14.16 -20.31 7.30
N LEU A 205 14.95 -19.24 7.11
CA LEU A 205 14.87 -18.03 7.92
C LEU A 205 13.50 -17.34 7.79
N LEU A 206 12.99 -17.20 6.56
CA LEU A 206 11.69 -16.58 6.33
C LEU A 206 10.52 -17.47 6.77
N SER A 207 10.64 -18.79 6.68
CA SER A 207 9.55 -19.68 7.13
C SER A 207 9.36 -19.68 8.64
N SER A 208 10.32 -19.21 9.43
CA SER A 208 10.20 -19.01 10.88
C SER A 208 9.61 -17.66 11.27
N GLN A 209 9.47 -16.72 10.32
CA GLN A 209 8.95 -15.39 10.60
C GLN A 209 7.41 -15.35 10.63
N THR A 210 6.88 -14.44 11.42
CA THR A 210 5.49 -13.99 11.32
C THR A 210 5.40 -12.94 10.22
N LEU A 211 4.37 -13.01 9.37
CA LEU A 211 4.12 -12.05 8.30
C LEU A 211 2.92 -11.16 8.60
N TYR A 212 3.07 -9.88 8.29
CA TYR A 212 2.05 -8.87 8.42
C TYR A 212 1.76 -8.33 7.02
N ILE A 213 0.54 -8.54 6.52
CA ILE A 213 0.17 -8.00 5.20
C ILE A 213 0.17 -6.47 5.29
N ALA A 214 1.00 -5.82 4.49
CA ALA A 214 1.08 -4.37 4.38
C ALA A 214 0.20 -3.84 3.25
N ASP A 215 0.15 -4.55 2.12
CA ASP A 215 -0.69 -4.23 0.98
C ASP A 215 -1.20 -5.50 0.29
N GLY A 216 -2.44 -5.43 -0.22
CA GLY A 216 -3.05 -6.54 -0.95
C GLY A 216 -3.93 -7.47 -0.11
N HIS A 217 -4.54 -7.01 0.98
CA HIS A 217 -5.48 -7.80 1.80
C HIS A 217 -6.58 -8.47 0.96
N HIS A 218 -7.19 -7.75 0.01
CA HIS A 218 -8.18 -8.30 -0.91
C HIS A 218 -7.60 -9.43 -1.78
N ARG A 219 -6.35 -9.28 -2.26
CA ARG A 219 -5.66 -10.30 -3.06
C ARG A 219 -5.35 -11.56 -2.25
N TYR A 220 -5.02 -11.41 -0.96
CA TYR A 220 -4.81 -12.56 -0.07
C TYR A 220 -6.09 -13.36 0.17
N GLU A 221 -7.19 -12.68 0.52
CA GLU A 221 -8.49 -13.35 0.72
C GLU A 221 -9.01 -13.98 -0.56
N THR A 222 -8.78 -13.33 -1.70
CA THR A 222 -9.09 -13.91 -3.02
C THR A 222 -8.29 -15.20 -3.26
N ALA A 223 -7.01 -15.21 -2.91
CA ALA A 223 -6.17 -16.40 -3.05
C ALA A 223 -6.63 -17.54 -2.12
N LEU A 224 -7.08 -17.24 -0.90
CA LEU A 224 -7.68 -18.25 -0.01
C LEU A 224 -8.97 -18.85 -0.60
N ILE A 225 -9.84 -18.03 -1.18
CA ILE A 225 -11.06 -18.52 -1.85
C ILE A 225 -10.69 -19.40 -3.04
N TYR A 226 -9.77 -18.95 -3.88
CA TYR A 226 -9.30 -19.72 -5.03
C TYR A 226 -8.67 -21.06 -4.61
N GLN A 227 -7.86 -21.08 -3.55
CA GLN A 227 -7.30 -22.28 -2.97
C GLN A 227 -8.40 -23.30 -2.59
N GLN A 228 -9.45 -22.83 -1.89
CA GLN A 228 -10.57 -23.69 -1.48
C GLN A 228 -11.34 -24.27 -2.67
N GLU A 229 -11.51 -23.51 -3.73
CA GLU A 229 -12.15 -23.97 -4.98
C GLU A 229 -11.30 -25.05 -5.64
N ARG A 230 -10.01 -24.79 -5.84
CA ARG A 230 -9.08 -25.73 -6.49
C ARG A 230 -8.88 -27.01 -5.68
N ALA A 231 -8.89 -26.93 -4.35
CA ALA A 231 -8.81 -28.10 -3.48
C ALA A 231 -10.01 -29.04 -3.60
N LYS A 232 -11.20 -28.53 -3.96
CA LYS A 232 -12.38 -29.35 -4.23
C LYS A 232 -12.32 -30.07 -5.57
N GLU A 233 -11.64 -29.49 -6.56
CA GLU A 233 -11.52 -30.04 -7.91
C GLU A 233 -10.38 -31.06 -8.05
N GLN A 234 -9.32 -30.91 -7.25
CA GLN A 234 -8.14 -31.76 -7.31
C GLN A 234 -8.07 -32.69 -6.09
N SER A 235 -7.55 -33.91 -6.29
CA SER A 235 -7.34 -34.88 -5.21
C SER A 235 -6.46 -34.29 -4.07
N PRO A 236 -6.62 -34.72 -2.80
CA PRO A 236 -6.09 -34.05 -1.60
C PRO A 236 -4.56 -33.99 -1.45
N ALA A 237 -3.78 -34.27 -2.45
CA ALA A 237 -2.31 -34.38 -2.38
C ALA A 237 -1.55 -33.05 -2.18
N GLY A 238 -2.22 -31.93 -1.91
CA GLY A 238 -1.60 -30.73 -1.31
C GLY A 238 -0.43 -30.03 -2.01
N LYS A 239 -0.05 -30.42 -3.22
CA LYS A 239 1.21 -29.96 -3.87
C LYS A 239 1.03 -28.86 -4.93
N GLY A 240 -0.19 -28.43 -5.25
CA GLY A 240 -0.45 -27.45 -6.30
C GLY A 240 0.07 -26.05 -5.96
N ALA A 241 0.51 -25.31 -6.97
CA ALA A 241 0.99 -23.93 -6.84
C ALA A 241 -0.09 -22.97 -6.32
N PHE A 242 -1.37 -23.31 -6.53
CA PHE A 242 -2.52 -22.57 -6.00
C PHE A 242 -2.62 -22.56 -4.46
N ASN A 243 -1.82 -23.35 -3.75
CA ASN A 243 -1.69 -23.29 -2.28
C ASN A 243 -0.78 -22.17 -1.80
N TYR A 244 -0.24 -21.39 -2.71
CA TYR A 244 0.70 -20.31 -2.43
C TYR A 244 0.24 -19.03 -3.12
N VAL A 245 0.63 -17.90 -2.54
CA VAL A 245 0.48 -16.58 -3.15
C VAL A 245 1.84 -15.89 -3.24
N MET A 246 2.01 -15.06 -4.26
CA MET A 246 3.22 -14.28 -4.44
C MET A 246 3.24 -13.08 -3.50
N MET A 247 4.29 -12.96 -2.69
CA MET A 247 4.51 -11.83 -1.79
C MET A 247 5.91 -11.25 -1.98
N GLU A 248 6.02 -9.95 -1.86
CA GLU A 248 7.27 -9.25 -1.57
C GLU A 248 7.39 -9.09 -0.05
N LEU A 249 8.45 -9.65 0.51
CA LEU A 249 8.72 -9.69 1.94
C LEU A 249 9.76 -8.64 2.29
N VAL A 250 9.39 -7.65 3.10
CA VAL A 250 10.23 -6.53 3.51
C VAL A 250 10.38 -6.54 5.03
N GLU A 251 11.57 -6.24 5.53
CA GLU A 251 11.83 -6.14 6.97
C GLU A 251 11.24 -4.83 7.52
N PHE A 252 10.67 -4.86 8.76
CA PHE A 252 10.04 -3.68 9.38
C PHE A 252 10.99 -2.49 9.55
N SER A 253 12.28 -2.72 9.77
CA SER A 253 13.30 -1.68 9.91
C SER A 253 13.98 -1.30 8.59
N ASP A 254 13.48 -1.76 7.43
CA ASP A 254 14.04 -1.38 6.14
C ASP A 254 13.94 0.14 5.94
N PRO A 255 15.05 0.84 5.65
CA PRO A 255 15.07 2.31 5.55
C PRO A 255 14.24 2.87 4.38
N GLY A 256 13.90 2.03 3.42
CA GLY A 256 12.99 2.36 2.32
C GLY A 256 11.52 2.01 2.60
N LEU A 257 11.18 1.57 3.81
CA LEU A 257 9.79 1.33 4.19
C LEU A 257 9.14 2.67 4.58
N VAL A 258 8.31 3.21 3.70
CA VAL A 258 7.57 4.46 3.93
C VAL A 258 6.08 4.15 4.05
N VAL A 259 5.44 4.68 5.09
CA VAL A 259 4.00 4.57 5.28
C VAL A 259 3.42 5.98 5.26
N LEU A 260 2.59 6.28 4.27
CA LEU A 260 1.93 7.57 4.12
C LEU A 260 0.58 7.58 4.82
N PRO A 261 0.15 8.73 5.33
CA PRO A 261 -1.21 8.91 5.79
C PRO A 261 -2.16 8.97 4.59
N LEU A 262 -3.38 8.51 4.78
CA LEU A 262 -4.47 8.77 3.85
C LEU A 262 -5.33 9.90 4.42
N HIS A 263 -5.17 11.11 3.92
CA HIS A 263 -5.99 12.26 4.30
C HIS A 263 -7.44 12.05 3.86
N ARG A 264 -8.41 12.67 4.56
CA ARG A 264 -9.83 12.61 4.20
C ARG A 264 -10.29 13.98 3.73
N LEU A 265 -10.85 14.00 2.54
CA LEU A 265 -11.52 15.15 1.95
C LEU A 265 -13.03 14.95 2.11
N VAL A 266 -13.72 15.85 2.79
CA VAL A 266 -15.13 15.67 3.17
C VAL A 266 -15.99 16.76 2.55
N HIS A 267 -17.10 16.33 1.94
CA HIS A 267 -18.16 17.19 1.39
C HIS A 267 -19.54 16.69 1.83
N GLY A 268 -20.56 17.52 1.67
CA GLY A 268 -21.95 17.17 2.02
C GLY A 268 -22.34 17.53 3.45
N ILE A 269 -21.54 18.34 4.16
CA ILE A 269 -21.88 18.87 5.48
C ILE A 269 -22.86 20.04 5.31
N ALA A 270 -24.04 19.95 5.93
CA ALA A 270 -24.99 21.04 5.91
C ALA A 270 -24.39 22.29 6.60
N PRO A 271 -24.70 23.54 6.11
CA PRO A 271 -24.10 24.76 6.66
C PRO A 271 -24.30 24.92 8.16
N LEU A 272 -25.47 24.57 8.69
CA LEU A 272 -25.76 24.63 10.12
C LEU A 272 -24.90 23.63 10.93
N ALA A 273 -24.72 22.42 10.42
CA ALA A 273 -23.85 21.41 11.04
C ALA A 273 -22.38 21.84 11.03
N LEU A 274 -21.93 22.49 9.95
CA LEU A 274 -20.56 23.01 9.85
C LEU A 274 -20.33 24.18 10.85
N ALA A 275 -21.33 25.05 11.06
CA ALA A 275 -21.23 26.12 12.04
C ALA A 275 -21.12 25.61 13.49
N GLU A 276 -21.80 24.50 13.82
CA GLU A 276 -21.75 23.89 15.15
C GLU A 276 -20.54 22.97 15.31
N PHE A 277 -19.93 22.52 14.22
CA PHE A 277 -18.86 21.51 14.22
C PHE A 277 -17.65 21.92 15.04
N GLU A 278 -17.19 23.17 14.89
CA GLU A 278 -16.04 23.69 15.63
C GLU A 278 -16.30 23.70 17.16
N LYS A 279 -17.52 24.13 17.56
CA LYS A 279 -17.92 24.13 18.96
C LYS A 279 -17.97 22.72 19.56
N GLN A 280 -18.54 21.77 18.81
CA GLN A 280 -18.61 20.37 19.24
C GLN A 280 -17.22 19.71 19.31
N LEU A 281 -16.29 20.09 18.42
CA LEU A 281 -14.91 19.63 18.50
C LEU A 281 -14.22 20.09 19.78
N ALA A 282 -14.51 21.29 20.27
CA ALA A 282 -13.93 21.86 21.50
C ALA A 282 -14.29 21.06 22.75
N ASP A 283 -15.37 20.26 22.72
CA ASP A 283 -15.71 19.34 23.83
C ASP A 283 -14.68 18.22 23.99
N PHE A 284 -13.96 17.88 22.91
CA PHE A 284 -13.04 16.73 22.88
C PHE A 284 -11.57 17.15 22.70
N PHE A 285 -11.32 18.29 22.04
CA PHE A 285 -9.99 18.73 21.62
C PHE A 285 -9.74 20.20 22.00
N THR A 286 -8.47 20.53 22.20
CA THR A 286 -8.02 21.91 22.16
C THR A 286 -7.71 22.26 20.69
N LEU A 287 -8.28 23.37 20.18
CA LEU A 287 -8.12 23.82 18.81
C LEU A 287 -7.08 24.94 18.74
N GLU A 288 -6.00 24.71 18.02
CA GLU A 288 -4.96 25.72 17.76
C GLU A 288 -4.96 26.12 16.28
N SER A 289 -5.05 27.40 15.98
CA SER A 289 -5.01 27.90 14.61
C SER A 289 -3.60 28.31 14.20
N VAL A 290 -3.16 27.81 13.05
CA VAL A 290 -1.93 28.22 12.37
C VAL A 290 -2.36 28.96 11.09
N SER A 291 -2.22 30.30 11.11
CA SER A 291 -2.62 31.14 9.97
C SER A 291 -1.64 31.05 8.82
N PHE A 292 -2.17 31.10 7.61
CA PHE A 292 -1.42 31.16 6.37
C PHE A 292 -1.19 32.62 5.99
N GLY A 293 0.04 33.09 6.01
CA GLY A 293 0.36 34.43 5.50
C GLY A 293 0.05 34.55 4.00
N ASN A 294 -0.29 35.75 3.53
CA ASN A 294 -0.64 36.04 2.13
C ASN A 294 0.53 35.93 1.14
N ASP A 295 1.71 35.47 1.56
CA ASP A 295 2.94 35.55 0.78
C ASP A 295 3.37 34.18 0.23
N SER A 296 3.96 34.19 -0.99
CA SER A 296 4.55 33.01 -1.65
C SER A 296 5.65 32.32 -0.83
N LEU A 297 6.24 33.02 0.14
CA LEU A 297 7.12 32.47 1.17
C LEU A 297 6.41 31.54 2.16
N THR A 298 5.09 31.67 2.32
CA THR A 298 4.29 30.79 3.18
C THR A 298 4.19 29.39 2.60
N ARG A 299 4.20 29.23 1.27
CA ARG A 299 4.25 27.94 0.59
C ARG A 299 5.49 27.14 1.01
N ARG A 300 6.66 27.77 1.14
CA ARG A 300 7.92 27.16 1.64
C ARG A 300 7.92 26.94 3.16
N ARG A 301 7.14 27.68 3.93
CA ARG A 301 6.94 27.47 5.38
C ARG A 301 5.96 26.35 5.70
N TYR A 302 5.08 26.01 4.75
CA TYR A 302 4.13 24.92 4.88
C TYR A 302 4.78 23.55 4.78
N GLU A 303 5.68 23.37 3.83
CA GLU A 303 6.42 22.13 3.66
C GLU A 303 7.19 21.70 4.92
N PRO A 304 7.68 22.61 5.79
CA PRO A 304 8.26 22.22 7.08
C PRO A 304 7.27 22.17 8.25
N LEU A 305 6.13 22.92 8.21
CA LEU A 305 5.17 22.96 9.33
C LEU A 305 4.24 21.75 9.32
N VAL A 306 3.77 21.34 8.15
CA VAL A 306 2.94 20.16 8.05
C VAL A 306 3.72 18.88 8.32
N PRO A 307 4.95 18.68 7.80
CA PRO A 307 5.82 17.60 8.27
C PRO A 307 6.29 17.74 9.71
N SER A 308 6.58 18.93 10.22
CA SER A 308 6.96 19.11 11.63
C SER A 308 5.79 19.05 12.60
N VAL A 309 4.58 19.36 12.12
CA VAL A 309 3.33 19.33 12.88
C VAL A 309 2.63 17.98 12.73
N ILE A 310 2.69 17.37 11.54
CA ILE A 310 2.05 16.07 11.23
C ILE A 310 3.11 14.95 11.08
N GLY A 311 4.40 15.24 11.29
CA GLY A 311 5.48 14.27 11.35
C GLY A 311 6.10 13.91 10.01
N SER A 312 7.09 14.69 9.54
CA SER A 312 8.11 14.17 8.62
C SER A 312 9.15 13.37 9.40
N GLU A 313 9.69 12.33 8.78
CA GLU A 313 10.70 11.43 9.36
C GLU A 313 12.00 12.13 9.84
N ALA A 314 12.22 13.40 9.49
CA ALA A 314 13.48 14.09 9.72
C ALA A 314 13.83 14.35 11.19
N LYS A 315 12.93 14.14 12.16
CA LYS A 315 13.28 14.10 13.61
C LYS A 315 12.13 13.47 14.39
N GLN A 316 12.10 12.17 14.49
CA GLN A 316 11.21 11.40 15.38
C GLN A 316 11.30 11.80 16.86
N SER A 317 12.22 12.67 17.26
CA SER A 317 12.48 13.02 18.64
C SER A 317 11.64 14.15 19.23
N HIS A 318 10.82 14.86 18.42
CA HIS A 318 10.05 16.02 18.92
C HIS A 318 8.63 16.10 18.32
N ARG A 319 7.89 14.97 18.28
CA ARG A 319 6.43 15.05 18.15
C ARG A 319 5.89 15.76 19.37
N PRO A 320 5.10 16.84 19.23
CA PRO A 320 4.18 17.19 20.28
C PRO A 320 3.19 16.03 20.40
N GLN A 321 3.35 15.19 21.43
CA GLN A 321 2.59 13.93 21.65
C GLN A 321 1.07 14.14 21.70
N ASP A 322 0.63 15.40 21.64
CA ASP A 322 -0.75 15.81 21.86
C ASP A 322 -1.53 16.12 20.56
N ILE A 323 -0.86 16.27 19.39
CA ILE A 323 -1.56 16.59 18.13
C ILE A 323 -2.10 15.31 17.48
N VAL A 324 -3.44 15.26 17.37
CA VAL A 324 -4.15 14.13 16.75
C VAL A 324 -4.21 14.29 15.23
N LEU A 325 -4.65 15.45 14.73
CA LEU A 325 -4.74 15.74 13.30
C LEU A 325 -4.90 17.25 13.04
N GLY A 326 -4.81 17.63 11.76
CA GLY A 326 -5.10 18.98 11.28
C GLY A 326 -6.40 19.04 10.47
N ILE A 327 -7.06 20.19 10.44
CA ILE A 327 -8.25 20.42 9.62
C ILE A 327 -8.05 21.67 8.76
N LEU A 328 -8.20 21.53 7.45
CA LEU A 328 -8.33 22.64 6.50
C LEU A 328 -9.81 22.87 6.18
N GLY A 329 -10.15 24.11 5.84
CA GLY A 329 -11.52 24.49 5.49
C GLY A 329 -12.40 24.88 6.71
N LEU A 330 -11.98 24.56 7.94
CA LEU A 330 -12.72 24.92 9.15
C LEU A 330 -12.67 26.43 9.44
N ARG A 331 -11.49 27.03 9.27
CA ARG A 331 -11.27 28.49 9.37
C ARG A 331 -10.61 29.00 8.12
N ALA A 332 -11.12 30.07 7.55
CA ALA A 332 -10.57 30.65 6.33
C ALA A 332 -9.10 31.06 6.51
N GLY A 333 -8.24 30.63 5.59
CA GLY A 333 -6.80 30.95 5.60
C GLY A 333 -6.00 30.37 6.78
N ALA A 334 -6.50 29.31 7.43
CA ALA A 334 -5.80 28.68 8.55
C ALA A 334 -5.89 27.14 8.51
N LEU A 335 -4.85 26.49 9.05
CA LEU A 335 -4.87 25.11 9.48
C LEU A 335 -5.27 25.07 10.96
N VAL A 336 -6.30 24.32 11.31
CA VAL A 336 -6.71 24.10 12.70
C VAL A 336 -6.13 22.77 13.18
N LEU A 337 -5.28 22.81 14.20
CA LEU A 337 -4.69 21.64 14.82
C LEU A 337 -5.58 21.17 15.96
N LEU A 338 -5.92 19.89 15.97
CA LEU A 338 -6.64 19.26 17.07
C LEU A 338 -5.63 18.63 18.04
N LYS A 339 -5.57 19.17 19.24
CA LYS A 339 -4.75 18.65 20.34
C LYS A 339 -5.60 17.88 21.33
N LYS A 340 -5.06 16.76 21.83
CA LYS A 340 -5.71 15.96 22.85
C LYS A 340 -5.88 16.78 24.14
N ARG A 341 -7.08 16.83 24.70
CA ARG A 341 -7.31 17.41 26.02
C ARG A 341 -6.92 16.44 27.11
N GLN A 342 -6.27 16.91 28.18
CA GLN A 342 -5.84 16.05 29.28
C GLN A 342 -6.99 15.61 30.17
N ASP A 343 -8.08 16.39 30.25
CA ASP A 343 -9.28 16.11 31.01
C ASP A 343 -10.31 15.21 30.29
N VAL A 344 -10.04 14.83 29.02
CA VAL A 344 -10.93 14.01 28.20
C VAL A 344 -10.23 12.70 27.79
N SER A 345 -10.81 11.57 28.16
CA SER A 345 -10.34 10.26 27.71
C SER A 345 -10.97 9.87 26.38
N LEU A 346 -10.29 10.15 25.27
CA LEU A 346 -10.73 9.73 23.94
C LEU A 346 -10.81 8.19 23.83
N GLU A 347 -9.92 7.48 24.49
CA GLU A 347 -9.87 6.01 24.49
C GLU A 347 -11.11 5.38 25.13
N ALA A 348 -11.70 6.03 26.15
CA ALA A 348 -12.92 5.57 26.81
C ALA A 348 -14.17 5.68 25.90
N MET A 349 -14.08 6.48 24.83
CA MET A 349 -15.16 6.68 23.86
C MET A 349 -15.08 5.73 22.65
N MET A 350 -14.01 4.95 22.57
CA MET A 350 -13.82 3.97 21.51
C MET A 350 -14.61 2.68 21.80
N PRO A 351 -14.90 1.85 20.78
CA PRO A 351 -15.53 0.56 20.99
C PRO A 351 -14.75 -0.31 21.98
N GLY A 352 -15.45 -0.91 22.94
CA GLY A 352 -14.86 -1.66 24.03
C GLY A 352 -14.20 -2.98 23.63
N ASP A 353 -14.59 -3.52 22.48
CA ASP A 353 -14.09 -4.76 21.88
C ASP A 353 -12.80 -4.58 21.06
N ARG A 354 -12.32 -3.34 20.90
CA ARG A 354 -11.10 -3.03 20.13
C ARG A 354 -9.86 -3.00 21.03
N SER A 355 -8.70 -3.31 20.42
CA SER A 355 -7.40 -3.29 21.09
C SER A 355 -6.99 -1.88 21.55
N GLN A 356 -6.08 -1.80 22.52
CA GLN A 356 -5.55 -0.53 22.98
C GLN A 356 -4.82 0.22 21.85
N ALA A 357 -4.09 -0.50 20.98
CA ALA A 357 -3.42 0.08 19.81
C ALA A 357 -4.43 0.71 18.84
N TYR A 358 -5.55 0.03 18.55
CA TYR A 358 -6.64 0.58 17.76
C TYR A 358 -7.22 1.85 18.35
N ARG A 359 -7.49 1.88 19.65
CA ARG A 359 -8.13 3.04 20.32
C ARG A 359 -7.27 4.29 20.36
N LYS A 360 -5.94 4.13 20.30
CA LYS A 360 -4.96 5.23 20.27
C LYS A 360 -4.68 5.76 18.84
N PHE A 361 -5.15 5.06 17.82
CA PHE A 361 -4.83 5.37 16.45
C PHE A 361 -5.60 6.59 15.93
N ASP A 362 -4.90 7.55 15.31
CA ASP A 362 -5.49 8.83 14.87
C ASP A 362 -6.69 8.63 13.93
N VAL A 363 -6.62 7.64 13.04
CA VAL A 363 -7.75 7.32 12.13
C VAL A 363 -8.96 6.78 12.88
N SER A 364 -8.74 6.00 13.95
CA SER A 364 -9.84 5.53 14.80
C SER A 364 -10.49 6.70 15.53
N ILE A 365 -9.69 7.64 16.05
CA ILE A 365 -10.19 8.87 16.67
C ILE A 365 -11.00 9.70 15.66
N LEU A 366 -10.45 9.90 14.44
CA LEU A 366 -11.17 10.59 13.37
C LEU A 366 -12.52 9.92 13.08
N ASN A 367 -12.53 8.61 12.86
CA ASN A 367 -13.75 7.90 12.48
C ASN A 367 -14.79 7.90 13.60
N HIS A 368 -14.42 7.48 14.83
CA HIS A 368 -15.39 7.28 15.91
C HIS A 368 -15.82 8.59 16.59
N ILE A 369 -14.90 9.51 16.80
CA ILE A 369 -15.21 10.76 17.51
C ILE A 369 -15.64 11.85 16.54
N ILE A 370 -14.85 12.13 15.50
CA ILE A 370 -15.12 13.28 14.64
C ILE A 370 -16.23 12.96 13.64
N LEU A 371 -16.08 11.89 12.86
CA LEU A 371 -17.04 11.60 11.79
C LEU A 371 -18.34 10.98 12.32
N HIS A 372 -18.26 10.03 13.26
CA HIS A 372 -19.46 9.33 13.74
C HIS A 372 -20.18 10.05 14.88
N LYS A 373 -19.46 10.71 15.82
CA LYS A 373 -20.07 11.35 16.97
C LYS A 373 -20.36 12.83 16.73
N VAL A 374 -19.34 13.61 16.32
CA VAL A 374 -19.48 15.04 16.10
C VAL A 374 -20.31 15.35 14.84
N LEU A 375 -20.11 14.59 13.75
CA LEU A 375 -20.90 14.72 12.51
C LEU A 375 -22.07 13.73 12.41
N SER A 376 -22.54 13.17 13.50
CA SER A 376 -23.61 12.15 13.54
C SER A 376 -24.92 12.56 12.88
N GLY A 377 -25.22 13.86 12.78
CA GLY A 377 -26.41 14.40 12.12
C GLY A 377 -26.31 14.52 10.59
N VAL A 378 -25.15 14.22 9.99
CA VAL A 378 -24.92 14.40 8.55
C VAL A 378 -25.20 13.09 7.80
N LYS A 379 -26.31 13.06 7.05
CA LYS A 379 -26.79 11.84 6.39
C LYS A 379 -25.99 11.39 5.16
N TYR A 380 -25.28 12.28 4.48
CA TYR A 380 -24.62 12.02 3.20
C TYR A 380 -23.24 12.68 3.16
N LEU A 381 -22.28 12.13 3.91
CA LEU A 381 -20.89 12.56 3.77
C LEU A 381 -20.27 11.87 2.53
N ASP A 382 -19.80 12.69 1.60
CA ASP A 382 -18.89 12.24 0.56
C ASP A 382 -17.46 12.35 1.07
N ILE A 383 -16.74 11.22 1.08
CA ILE A 383 -15.38 11.14 1.61
C ILE A 383 -14.45 10.60 0.52
N ALA A 384 -13.58 11.48 0.04
CA ALA A 384 -12.44 11.10 -0.81
C ALA A 384 -11.16 10.96 0.02
N TYR A 385 -10.18 10.29 -0.57
CA TYR A 385 -8.90 9.98 0.07
C TYR A 385 -7.75 10.43 -0.81
N THR A 386 -6.75 11.06 -0.21
CA THR A 386 -5.50 11.39 -0.88
C THR A 386 -4.31 11.21 0.05
N VAL A 387 -3.16 10.85 -0.50
CA VAL A 387 -1.86 10.86 0.18
C VAL A 387 -1.13 12.18 -0.04
N ASP A 388 -1.58 12.97 -1.03
CA ASP A 388 -0.95 14.23 -1.41
C ASP A 388 -1.54 15.40 -0.61
N LEU A 389 -0.69 15.99 0.21
CA LEU A 389 -1.03 17.14 1.02
C LEU A 389 -1.33 18.39 0.19
N LYS A 390 -0.63 18.56 -0.96
CA LYS A 390 -0.87 19.70 -1.86
C LYS A 390 -2.26 19.59 -2.49
N GLU A 391 -2.63 18.38 -2.90
CA GLU A 391 -3.97 18.10 -3.40
C GLU A 391 -5.02 18.36 -2.32
N ALA A 392 -4.83 17.87 -1.10
CA ALA A 392 -5.75 18.11 0.01
C ALA A 392 -5.97 19.61 0.28
N TYR A 393 -4.88 20.39 0.28
CA TYR A 393 -4.93 21.84 0.43
C TYR A 393 -5.68 22.53 -0.71
N GLN A 394 -5.36 22.16 -1.97
CA GLN A 394 -5.96 22.78 -3.15
C GLN A 394 -7.47 22.51 -3.21
N GLN A 395 -7.88 21.27 -2.99
CA GLN A 395 -9.28 20.85 -3.00
C GLN A 395 -10.13 21.57 -1.92
N ALA A 396 -9.55 21.75 -0.71
CA ALA A 396 -10.20 22.49 0.36
C ALA A 396 -10.25 24.00 0.05
N LYS A 397 -9.16 24.57 -0.50
CA LYS A 397 -9.09 25.99 -0.87
C LYS A 397 -10.07 26.36 -1.98
N GLU A 398 -10.27 25.51 -2.97
CA GLU A 398 -11.20 25.69 -4.07
C GLU A 398 -12.66 25.44 -3.66
N GLY A 399 -12.90 24.96 -2.44
CA GLY A 399 -14.25 24.65 -1.94
C GLY A 399 -14.88 23.42 -2.58
N LYS A 400 -14.11 22.62 -3.32
CA LYS A 400 -14.59 21.34 -3.87
C LYS A 400 -14.88 20.35 -2.74
N TYR A 401 -14.10 20.39 -1.67
CA TYR A 401 -14.38 19.73 -0.41
C TYR A 401 -14.45 20.79 0.70
N GLN A 402 -15.41 20.63 1.60
CA GLN A 402 -15.63 21.58 2.69
C GLN A 402 -14.57 21.51 3.76
N LEU A 403 -14.11 20.28 4.07
CA LEU A 403 -13.07 20.02 5.06
C LEU A 403 -12.05 19.03 4.50
N ALA A 404 -10.78 19.24 4.85
CA ALA A 404 -9.74 18.23 4.68
C ALA A 404 -9.12 17.87 6.04
N PHE A 405 -9.23 16.62 6.45
CA PHE A 405 -8.61 16.07 7.65
C PHE A 405 -7.23 15.54 7.31
N LEU A 406 -6.21 16.19 7.84
CA LEU A 406 -4.81 15.87 7.64
C LEU A 406 -4.33 14.96 8.78
N LEU A 407 -4.00 13.73 8.45
CA LEU A 407 -3.59 12.71 9.41
C LEU A 407 -2.07 12.59 9.52
N ASN A 408 -1.60 12.10 10.66
CA ASN A 408 -0.22 11.73 10.85
C ASN A 408 0.13 10.43 10.10
N PRO A 409 1.38 10.27 9.59
CA PRO A 409 1.85 9.00 9.06
C PRO A 409 1.78 7.91 10.14
N PRO A 410 1.11 6.78 9.87
CA PRO A 410 1.09 5.67 10.81
C PRO A 410 2.49 5.04 10.91
N GLN A 411 2.91 4.76 12.14
CA GLN A 411 4.19 4.07 12.36
C GLN A 411 4.04 2.58 12.05
N PRO A 412 5.03 1.92 11.42
CA PRO A 412 4.99 0.48 11.15
C PRO A 412 4.75 -0.37 12.42
N GLU A 413 5.29 0.06 13.56
CA GLU A 413 5.10 -0.59 14.86
C GLU A 413 3.63 -0.56 15.33
N MET A 414 2.88 0.48 14.99
CA MET A 414 1.45 0.57 15.27
C MET A 414 0.67 -0.45 14.45
N VAL A 415 1.01 -0.61 13.17
CA VAL A 415 0.44 -1.62 12.28
C VAL A 415 0.68 -3.01 12.88
N LYS A 416 1.91 -3.27 13.32
CA LYS A 416 2.28 -4.52 13.99
C LYS A 416 1.47 -4.72 15.27
N ALA A 417 1.37 -3.71 16.14
CA ALA A 417 0.68 -3.81 17.43
C ALA A 417 -0.81 -4.12 17.28
N VAL A 418 -1.48 -3.51 16.29
CA VAL A 418 -2.90 -3.81 15.99
C VAL A 418 -3.05 -5.24 15.48
N ALA A 419 -2.18 -5.66 14.57
CA ALA A 419 -2.23 -7.00 13.99
C ALA A 419 -1.90 -8.10 15.02
N ASP A 420 -0.93 -7.89 15.92
CA ASP A 420 -0.58 -8.80 17.01
C ASP A 420 -1.75 -8.97 18.00
N ALA A 421 -2.53 -7.90 18.22
CA ALA A 421 -3.75 -7.96 19.00
C ALA A 421 -4.92 -8.66 18.28
N GLN A 422 -4.69 -9.22 17.07
CA GLN A 422 -5.69 -9.80 16.20
C GLN A 422 -6.85 -8.84 15.87
N ASP A 423 -6.57 -7.55 15.95
CA ASP A 423 -7.50 -6.47 15.59
C ASP A 423 -7.22 -5.95 14.19
N ARG A 424 -8.07 -5.09 13.67
CA ARG A 424 -7.94 -4.50 12.33
C ARG A 424 -8.17 -3.00 12.39
N MET A 425 -7.27 -2.25 11.79
CA MET A 425 -7.43 -0.81 11.60
C MET A 425 -8.67 -0.52 10.73
N PRO A 426 -9.27 0.65 10.88
CA PRO A 426 -10.26 1.12 9.92
C PRO A 426 -9.71 1.06 8.49
N SER A 427 -10.59 0.82 7.52
CA SER A 427 -10.17 0.82 6.11
C SER A 427 -9.57 2.17 5.71
N LYS A 428 -8.60 2.12 4.76
CA LYS A 428 -7.89 3.32 4.31
C LYS A 428 -7.08 4.01 5.42
N SER A 429 -6.46 3.24 6.30
CA SER A 429 -5.62 3.73 7.41
C SER A 429 -4.17 3.94 7.02
N THR A 430 -3.65 3.15 6.09
CA THR A 430 -2.24 3.12 5.70
C THR A 430 -2.08 3.14 4.18
N TYR A 431 -1.02 3.77 3.72
CA TYR A 431 -0.59 3.68 2.33
C TYR A 431 0.91 3.40 2.30
N PHE A 432 1.28 2.14 2.11
CA PHE A 432 2.67 1.74 1.95
C PHE A 432 3.19 2.21 0.59
N TYR A 433 4.25 3.02 0.63
CA TYR A 433 4.83 3.66 -0.54
C TYR A 433 6.30 3.24 -0.74
N PRO A 434 6.78 3.15 -1.98
CA PRO A 434 5.99 3.08 -3.21
C PRO A 434 5.30 1.72 -3.37
N LYS A 435 4.28 1.66 -4.22
CA LYS A 435 3.59 0.39 -4.51
C LYS A 435 4.47 -0.54 -5.33
N VAL A 436 4.34 -1.85 -5.10
CA VAL A 436 5.09 -2.86 -5.85
C VAL A 436 4.45 -3.03 -7.23
N PRO A 437 5.19 -2.82 -8.33
CA PRO A 437 4.60 -2.88 -9.67
C PRO A 437 4.25 -4.31 -10.10
N ALA A 438 3.24 -4.42 -10.96
CA ALA A 438 2.94 -5.62 -11.72
C ALA A 438 3.88 -5.76 -12.91
N GLY A 439 4.22 -6.99 -13.28
CA GLY A 439 5.01 -7.30 -14.47
C GLY A 439 6.51 -7.50 -14.23
N LEU A 440 7.05 -7.24 -13.04
CA LEU A 440 8.45 -7.57 -12.72
C LEU A 440 8.69 -9.08 -12.74
N VAL A 441 7.82 -9.81 -12.06
CA VAL A 441 7.75 -11.28 -12.05
C VAL A 441 6.31 -11.70 -11.85
N ILE A 442 5.89 -12.75 -12.52
CA ILE A 442 4.55 -13.31 -12.46
C ILE A 442 4.64 -14.70 -11.84
N ASN A 443 3.72 -15.04 -10.96
CA ASN A 443 3.65 -16.35 -10.31
C ASN A 443 2.58 -17.22 -10.97
N PRO A 444 2.93 -18.29 -11.71
CA PRO A 444 1.95 -19.26 -12.19
C PRO A 444 1.37 -20.07 -11.03
N LEU A 445 0.07 -20.42 -11.12
CA LEU A 445 -0.68 -21.14 -10.07
C LEU A 445 -1.05 -22.60 -10.48
N ASP A 446 -0.57 -23.03 -11.63
CA ASP A 446 -0.70 -24.42 -12.12
C ASP A 446 0.44 -25.29 -11.64
#